data_f1b778957f4a7c5c47ce6f77e1012d9a
#
_entry.id   f1b778957f4a7c5c47ce6f77e1012d9a
#
_cell.length_a   1.000
_cell.length_b   1.000
_cell.length_c   1.000
_cell.angle_alpha   90.00
_cell.angle_beta   90.00
_cell.angle_gamma   90.00
#
_symmetry.space_group_name_H-M   'P 1'
#
loop_
_entity.id
_entity.type
_entity.pdbx_description
1 polymer ?
#
loop_
_entity_poly.entity_id
_entity_poly.type
_entity_poly.pdbx_seq_one_letter_code
_entity_poly.pdbx_strand_id
1 'polypeptide(L)'
;MAPGRNIQGTFKDLLILNQGTFGNASGQFNYPIPHSNYLSYIQLYIENTNGATSNTGHTIESDISQMRLVIDGDTVWSGEPRMLRKMMHYDIGKYPDANETQVGGAVQWCAVKIPFGQNDFDRDFLLPAHKFKDIQLQIDYAWTDNATTGFASSSSNAKITITAKMLEPTSAPVPTYFLARKQTQNTTFASTLNGTQQDINLPVGAGNGLVRRFMAHVYEAAKQDGVAITNYEVVLNDSVYLVKSTWRASQTEDQNRYNASVLKAVTVVKADGETYASRVGRLLAPISVPSVGDRSLGATVAGDTLTFAYAVANTGVADATADPQYLFLESTGVPYSTMIDFGTENIGNSINVTAPTVTSFKFRPTIGTITSSAEFDLVVEQVMLL
;
A
#
# COMPACT_ATOMS: atom_id res chain seq x y z
N MET A 1 24.75 17.80 2.99
CA MET A 1 23.98 18.36 1.85
C MET A 1 23.51 19.74 2.26
N ALA A 2 23.59 20.74 1.36
CA ALA A 2 22.92 22.00 1.62
C ALA A 2 21.40 21.73 1.67
N PRO A 3 20.66 22.31 2.62
CA PRO A 3 19.20 22.20 2.63
C PRO A 3 18.66 22.65 1.28
N GLY A 4 17.73 21.88 0.72
CA GLY A 4 17.05 22.22 -0.52
C GLY A 4 16.51 23.64 -0.45
N ARG A 5 16.62 24.39 -1.53
CA ARG A 5 16.05 25.74 -1.56
C ARG A 5 14.54 25.59 -1.71
N ASN A 6 13.81 25.98 -0.68
CA ASN A 6 12.34 26.00 -0.67
C ASN A 6 11.79 26.70 -1.94
N ILE A 7 11.17 25.95 -2.84
CA ILE A 7 10.67 26.47 -4.11
C ILE A 7 9.46 27.36 -3.81
N GLN A 8 9.55 28.64 -4.17
CA GLN A 8 8.44 29.57 -4.04
C GLN A 8 7.43 29.35 -5.17
N GLY A 9 6.15 29.30 -4.85
CA GLY A 9 5.11 29.07 -5.83
C GLY A 9 3.75 28.77 -5.20
N THR A 10 2.77 28.47 -6.04
CA THR A 10 1.39 28.13 -5.64
C THR A 10 1.10 26.69 -5.96
N PHE A 11 0.61 25.94 -4.98
CA PHE A 11 0.11 24.58 -5.20
C PHE A 11 -1.27 24.64 -5.87
N LYS A 12 -1.46 23.81 -6.88
CA LYS A 12 -2.70 23.64 -7.63
C LYS A 12 -3.06 22.16 -7.73
N ASP A 13 -4.33 21.85 -7.67
CA ASP A 13 -4.85 20.52 -7.97
C ASP A 13 -5.20 20.45 -9.46
N LEU A 14 -4.79 19.38 -10.11
CA LEU A 14 -5.02 19.12 -11.52
C LEU A 14 -5.76 17.79 -11.69
N LEU A 15 -6.91 17.84 -12.37
CA LEU A 15 -7.57 16.64 -12.88
C LEU A 15 -6.93 16.27 -14.22
N ILE A 16 -6.22 15.14 -14.25
CA ILE A 16 -5.49 14.66 -15.43
C ILE A 16 -6.39 13.78 -16.28
N LEU A 17 -7.09 12.84 -15.66
CA LEU A 17 -8.04 11.93 -16.30
C LEU A 17 -9.27 11.75 -15.41
N ASN A 18 -10.45 11.89 -15.99
CA ASN A 18 -11.71 11.66 -15.30
C ASN A 18 -12.39 10.38 -15.84
N GLN A 19 -12.56 9.40 -14.99
CA GLN A 19 -13.25 8.14 -15.29
C GLN A 19 -12.80 7.46 -16.60
N GLY A 20 -11.48 7.46 -16.86
CA GLY A 20 -10.92 6.66 -17.95
C GLY A 20 -11.21 5.17 -17.74
N THR A 21 -11.52 4.43 -18.81
CA THR A 21 -11.81 3.00 -18.73
C THR A 21 -10.56 2.18 -18.99
N PHE A 22 -10.46 1.02 -18.34
CA PHE A 22 -9.41 0.04 -18.65
C PHE A 22 -9.64 -0.66 -20.00
N GLY A 23 -10.87 -0.73 -20.47
CA GLY A 23 -11.26 -1.14 -21.81
C GLY A 23 -11.29 -2.65 -22.08
N ASN A 24 -10.53 -3.44 -21.31
CA ASN A 24 -10.45 -4.91 -21.45
C ASN A 24 -10.48 -5.59 -20.08
N ALA A 25 -10.69 -6.89 -20.05
CA ALA A 25 -10.61 -7.67 -18.82
C ALA A 25 -9.17 -7.84 -18.34
N SER A 26 -8.18 -7.79 -19.22
CA SER A 26 -6.76 -7.85 -18.86
C SER A 26 -5.90 -7.07 -19.83
N GLY A 27 -4.74 -6.61 -19.37
CA GLY A 27 -3.78 -5.90 -20.19
C GLY A 27 -2.94 -4.92 -19.41
N GLN A 28 -2.42 -3.93 -20.13
CA GLN A 28 -1.68 -2.81 -19.58
C GLN A 28 -2.42 -1.51 -19.90
N PHE A 29 -2.74 -0.74 -18.87
CA PHE A 29 -3.23 0.62 -19.01
C PHE A 29 -2.04 1.58 -19.01
N ASN A 30 -1.90 2.37 -20.07
CA ASN A 30 -0.83 3.36 -20.22
C ASN A 30 -1.43 4.75 -20.34
N TYR A 31 -0.94 5.68 -19.53
CA TYR A 31 -1.43 7.05 -19.56
C TYR A 31 -0.30 8.07 -19.38
N PRO A 32 -0.19 9.08 -20.28
CA PRO A 32 0.80 10.14 -20.15
C PRO A 32 0.44 11.09 -19.01
N ILE A 33 1.41 11.39 -18.17
CA ILE A 33 1.28 12.37 -17.10
C ILE A 33 1.85 13.72 -17.60
N PRO A 34 1.15 14.84 -17.38
CA PRO A 34 1.66 16.15 -17.78
C PRO A 34 3.03 16.44 -17.15
N HIS A 35 3.98 16.83 -17.99
CA HIS A 35 5.36 17.13 -17.61
C HIS A 35 5.65 18.63 -17.50
N SER A 36 4.70 19.40 -16.96
CA SER A 36 4.87 20.83 -16.66
C SER A 36 5.05 21.06 -15.16
N ASN A 37 5.83 22.08 -14.80
CA ASN A 37 6.04 22.50 -13.40
C ASN A 37 6.67 21.41 -12.51
N TYR A 38 6.29 21.40 -11.23
CA TYR A 38 6.77 20.45 -10.22
C TYR A 38 5.59 19.65 -9.69
N LEU A 39 5.72 18.32 -9.65
CA LEU A 39 4.71 17.43 -9.07
C LEU A 39 5.05 17.11 -7.62
N SER A 40 4.09 17.32 -6.72
CA SER A 40 4.17 16.89 -5.33
C SER A 40 3.71 15.46 -5.17
N TYR A 41 2.60 15.10 -5.81
CA TYR A 41 2.11 13.73 -5.90
C TYR A 41 1.18 13.53 -7.09
N ILE A 42 0.98 12.27 -7.46
CA ILE A 42 -0.10 11.81 -8.33
C ILE A 42 -1.01 10.93 -7.47
N GLN A 43 -2.32 11.12 -7.57
CA GLN A 43 -3.30 10.28 -6.90
C GLN A 43 -4.16 9.56 -7.92
N LEU A 44 -4.29 8.26 -7.73
CA LEU A 44 -5.10 7.35 -8.53
C LEU A 44 -6.30 6.93 -7.70
N TYR A 45 -7.47 7.02 -8.27
CA TYR A 45 -8.70 6.44 -7.74
C TYR A 45 -9.21 5.42 -8.75
N ILE A 46 -9.22 4.16 -8.36
CA ILE A 46 -9.58 3.04 -9.22
C ILE A 46 -10.85 2.42 -8.66
N GLU A 47 -11.82 2.20 -9.53
CA GLU A 47 -13.12 1.61 -9.18
C GLU A 47 -13.50 0.48 -10.12
N ASN A 48 -14.23 -0.52 -9.60
CA ASN A 48 -14.85 -1.57 -10.39
C ASN A 48 -16.12 -2.05 -9.71
N THR A 49 -17.08 -2.54 -10.50
CA THR A 49 -18.39 -3.02 -10.00
C THR A 49 -18.32 -4.52 -9.76
N ASN A 50 -18.80 -4.95 -8.60
CA ASN A 50 -18.92 -6.36 -8.27
C ASN A 50 -19.88 -7.09 -9.20
N GLY A 51 -19.69 -8.40 -9.35
CA GLY A 51 -20.63 -9.29 -10.01
C GLY A 51 -22.03 -9.22 -9.39
N ALA A 52 -23.05 -9.61 -10.14
CA ALA A 52 -24.46 -9.41 -9.77
C ALA A 52 -24.85 -10.07 -8.44
N THR A 53 -24.24 -11.21 -8.10
CA THR A 53 -24.56 -11.95 -6.86
C THR A 53 -23.68 -11.51 -5.69
N SER A 54 -22.37 -11.47 -5.89
CA SER A 54 -21.39 -11.06 -4.87
C SER A 54 -20.00 -10.91 -5.50
N ASN A 55 -19.02 -10.54 -4.69
CA ASN A 55 -17.59 -10.68 -5.01
C ASN A 55 -16.85 -11.14 -3.75
N THR A 56 -16.62 -12.43 -3.62
CA THR A 56 -15.99 -13.01 -2.44
C THR A 56 -14.51 -13.33 -2.63
N GLY A 57 -13.98 -13.24 -3.83
CA GLY A 57 -12.63 -13.68 -4.17
C GLY A 57 -11.65 -12.58 -4.58
N HIS A 58 -12.16 -11.45 -5.09
CA HIS A 58 -11.31 -10.45 -5.72
C HIS A 58 -11.49 -9.04 -5.17
N THR A 59 -10.38 -8.34 -5.02
CA THR A 59 -10.33 -6.90 -4.72
C THR A 59 -9.62 -6.19 -5.86
N ILE A 60 -9.80 -4.88 -5.96
CA ILE A 60 -9.08 -4.09 -6.95
C ILE A 60 -7.56 -4.27 -6.80
N GLU A 61 -7.08 -4.36 -5.56
CA GLU A 61 -5.64 -4.57 -5.29
C GLU A 61 -5.13 -5.94 -5.72
N SER A 62 -5.97 -6.98 -5.67
CA SER A 62 -5.56 -8.33 -6.06
C SER A 62 -5.49 -8.52 -7.57
N ASP A 63 -6.29 -7.77 -8.32
CA ASP A 63 -6.39 -7.91 -9.78
C ASP A 63 -5.46 -6.93 -10.54
N ILE A 64 -4.74 -6.06 -9.81
CA ILE A 64 -3.65 -5.25 -10.36
C ILE A 64 -2.32 -5.85 -9.90
N SER A 65 -1.59 -6.42 -10.84
CA SER A 65 -0.32 -7.09 -10.54
C SER A 65 0.84 -6.12 -10.36
N GLN A 66 0.83 -4.98 -11.06
CA GLN A 66 1.89 -4.00 -10.96
C GLN A 66 1.44 -2.62 -11.40
N MET A 67 1.94 -1.61 -10.72
CA MET A 67 1.85 -0.20 -11.12
C MET A 67 3.26 0.35 -11.28
N ARG A 68 3.48 1.18 -12.29
CA ARG A 68 4.78 1.82 -12.57
C ARG A 68 4.59 3.26 -13.00
N LEU A 69 5.50 4.10 -12.54
CA LEU A 69 5.73 5.41 -13.14
C LEU A 69 7.09 5.40 -13.84
N VAL A 70 7.06 5.58 -15.14
CA VAL A 70 8.24 5.57 -16.01
C VAL A 70 8.52 6.99 -16.47
N ILE A 71 9.76 7.44 -16.30
CA ILE A 71 10.22 8.79 -16.66
C ILE A 71 11.40 8.65 -17.60
N ASP A 72 11.26 9.16 -18.84
CA ASP A 72 12.28 9.08 -19.90
C ASP A 72 12.84 7.65 -20.09
N GLY A 73 11.99 6.62 -19.88
CA GLY A 73 12.35 5.21 -19.99
C GLY A 73 12.79 4.54 -18.68
N ASP A 74 13.08 5.30 -17.64
CA ASP A 74 13.48 4.77 -16.35
C ASP A 74 12.29 4.62 -15.40
N THR A 75 12.13 3.45 -14.78
CA THR A 75 11.12 3.25 -13.75
C THR A 75 11.57 3.88 -12.44
N VAL A 76 10.88 4.93 -12.01
CA VAL A 76 11.17 5.63 -10.75
C VAL A 76 10.25 5.22 -9.60
N TRP A 77 9.08 4.69 -9.91
CA TRP A 77 8.12 4.23 -8.93
C TRP A 77 7.47 2.94 -9.43
N SER A 78 7.44 1.90 -8.60
CA SER A 78 6.86 0.61 -9.00
C SER A 78 6.47 -0.24 -7.81
N GLY A 79 5.44 -1.03 -7.98
CA GLY A 79 5.03 -2.08 -7.04
C GLY A 79 3.57 -2.48 -7.22
N GLU A 80 3.18 -3.48 -6.45
CA GLU A 80 1.78 -3.88 -6.32
C GLU A 80 1.01 -2.82 -5.52
N PRO A 81 -0.25 -2.51 -5.87
CA PRO A 81 -1.06 -1.51 -5.16
C PRO A 81 -1.10 -1.74 -3.65
N ARG A 82 -1.28 -3.00 -3.22
CA ARG A 82 -1.34 -3.35 -1.79
C ARG A 82 -0.07 -3.00 -1.04
N MET A 83 1.12 -3.21 -1.64
CA MET A 83 2.41 -2.88 -1.01
C MET A 83 2.61 -1.36 -0.96
N LEU A 84 2.27 -0.68 -2.03
CA LEU A 84 2.39 0.76 -2.12
C LEU A 84 1.44 1.49 -1.16
N ARG A 85 0.22 0.97 -0.98
CA ARG A 85 -0.74 1.48 0.02
C ARG A 85 -0.27 1.21 1.45
N LYS A 86 0.33 0.05 1.73
CA LYS A 86 0.97 -0.21 3.03
C LYS A 86 2.09 0.79 3.32
N MET A 87 2.92 1.10 2.32
CA MET A 87 3.96 2.13 2.44
C MET A 87 3.37 3.51 2.72
N MET A 88 2.21 3.85 2.11
CA MET A 88 1.50 5.12 2.37
C MET A 88 1.04 5.24 3.84
N HIS A 89 0.71 4.13 4.50
CA HIS A 89 0.37 4.17 5.92
C HIS A 89 1.51 4.77 6.75
N TYR A 90 2.74 4.41 6.44
CA TYR A 90 3.92 4.96 7.10
C TYR A 90 4.20 6.44 6.78
N ASP A 91 3.59 6.97 5.72
CA ASP A 91 3.68 8.39 5.40
C ASP A 91 2.72 9.25 6.21
N ILE A 92 1.49 8.78 6.37
CA ILE A 92 0.38 9.60 6.87
C ILE A 92 -0.20 9.09 8.20
N GLY A 93 0.32 8.00 8.75
CA GLY A 93 -0.13 7.41 10.02
C GLY A 93 -1.53 6.78 9.96
N LYS A 94 -2.11 6.62 8.77
CA LYS A 94 -3.40 5.95 8.54
C LYS A 94 -3.41 5.24 7.20
N TYR A 95 -4.26 4.22 7.09
CA TYR A 95 -4.41 3.50 5.83
C TYR A 95 -5.16 4.37 4.80
N PRO A 96 -4.75 4.35 3.53
CA PRO A 96 -5.50 4.99 2.47
C PRO A 96 -6.91 4.44 2.35
N ASP A 97 -7.86 5.31 2.06
CA ASP A 97 -9.25 4.91 1.93
C ASP A 97 -9.45 3.89 0.80
N ALA A 98 -10.29 2.89 1.08
CA ALA A 98 -10.77 1.92 0.12
C ALA A 98 -12.15 1.41 0.53
N ASN A 99 -12.87 0.86 -0.44
CA ASN A 99 -14.10 0.12 -0.20
C ASN A 99 -13.96 -1.24 -0.89
N GLU A 100 -13.77 -2.28 -0.11
CA GLU A 100 -13.64 -3.67 -0.58
C GLU A 100 -14.92 -4.47 -0.30
N THR A 101 -16.08 -3.84 -0.48
CA THR A 101 -17.38 -4.48 -0.27
C THR A 101 -17.54 -5.71 -1.14
N GLN A 102 -18.14 -6.76 -0.59
CA GLN A 102 -18.45 -8.00 -1.30
C GLN A 102 -19.88 -8.03 -1.84
N VAL A 103 -20.67 -7.01 -1.58
CA VAL A 103 -22.10 -6.93 -1.98
C VAL A 103 -22.22 -6.94 -3.50
N GLY A 104 -23.15 -7.77 -4.01
CA GLY A 104 -23.42 -7.87 -5.44
C GLY A 104 -23.88 -6.56 -6.04
N GLY A 105 -23.33 -6.23 -7.21
CA GLY A 105 -23.62 -4.98 -7.93
C GLY A 105 -23.07 -3.71 -7.30
N ALA A 106 -22.46 -3.78 -6.10
CA ALA A 106 -21.83 -2.61 -5.46
C ALA A 106 -20.47 -2.28 -6.09
N VAL A 107 -20.04 -1.02 -5.95
CA VAL A 107 -18.75 -0.56 -6.45
C VAL A 107 -17.68 -0.74 -5.38
N GLN A 108 -16.64 -1.48 -5.71
CA GLN A 108 -15.37 -1.44 -5.00
C GLN A 108 -14.52 -0.27 -5.51
N TRP A 109 -13.70 0.29 -4.64
CA TRP A 109 -12.72 1.29 -5.04
C TRP A 109 -11.51 1.29 -4.12
N CYS A 110 -10.38 1.71 -4.65
CA CYS A 110 -9.19 1.99 -3.88
C CYS A 110 -8.48 3.26 -4.35
N ALA A 111 -7.84 3.95 -3.41
CA ALA A 111 -6.99 5.08 -3.69
C ALA A 111 -5.52 4.70 -3.53
N VAL A 112 -4.70 5.03 -4.53
CA VAL A 112 -3.25 4.88 -4.50
C VAL A 112 -2.60 6.23 -4.78
N LYS A 113 -1.66 6.63 -3.92
CA LYS A 113 -0.93 7.88 -4.07
C LYS A 113 0.53 7.60 -4.38
N ILE A 114 1.06 8.31 -5.37
CA ILE A 114 2.46 8.31 -5.76
C ILE A 114 3.08 9.61 -5.25
N PRO A 115 3.67 9.65 -4.06
CA PRO A 115 4.27 10.85 -3.50
C PRO A 115 5.68 11.04 -4.06
N PHE A 116 6.05 12.29 -4.30
CA PHE A 116 7.41 12.72 -4.63
C PHE A 116 8.05 13.50 -3.49
N GLY A 117 7.25 13.97 -2.54
CA GLY A 117 7.67 14.67 -1.34
C GLY A 117 7.40 13.89 -0.05
N GLN A 118 7.89 14.40 1.07
CA GLN A 118 7.63 13.83 2.40
C GLN A 118 6.19 14.11 2.88
N ASN A 119 5.59 15.18 2.37
CA ASN A 119 4.20 15.56 2.58
C ASN A 119 3.64 16.27 1.35
N ASP A 120 2.33 16.54 1.34
CA ASP A 120 1.60 17.06 0.17
C ASP A 120 2.02 18.49 -0.24
N PHE A 121 2.62 19.24 0.66
CA PHE A 121 3.03 20.62 0.46
C PHE A 121 4.54 20.81 0.64
N ASP A 122 5.29 19.71 0.53
CA ASP A 122 6.73 19.75 0.57
C ASP A 122 7.28 20.61 -0.59
N ARG A 123 8.17 21.52 -0.27
CA ARG A 123 8.77 22.44 -1.24
C ARG A 123 10.25 22.13 -1.53
N ASP A 124 10.80 21.20 -0.78
CA ASP A 124 12.18 20.75 -0.93
C ASP A 124 12.24 19.46 -1.77
N PHE A 125 11.17 18.66 -1.72
CA PHE A 125 11.03 17.39 -2.43
C PHE A 125 9.87 17.45 -3.40
N LEU A 126 10.17 17.62 -4.66
CA LEU A 126 9.21 17.70 -5.75
C LEU A 126 9.81 17.08 -7.01
N LEU A 127 9.02 16.35 -7.77
CA LEU A 127 9.45 15.90 -9.09
C LEU A 127 9.44 17.09 -10.07
N PRO A 128 10.58 17.52 -10.61
CA PRO A 128 10.64 18.60 -11.60
C PRO A 128 10.21 18.11 -12.97
N ALA A 129 8.89 17.92 -13.14
CA ALA A 129 8.32 17.27 -14.32
C ALA A 129 8.73 17.97 -15.64
N HIS A 130 8.92 19.29 -15.59
CA HIS A 130 9.36 20.09 -16.75
C HIS A 130 10.77 19.76 -17.29
N LYS A 131 11.58 19.00 -16.54
CA LYS A 131 12.90 18.54 -17.00
C LYS A 131 12.85 17.28 -17.84
N PHE A 132 11.74 16.56 -17.83
CA PHE A 132 11.58 15.29 -18.51
C PHE A 132 10.79 15.44 -19.81
N LYS A 133 11.05 14.56 -20.75
CA LYS A 133 10.37 14.54 -22.05
C LYS A 133 9.12 13.68 -22.03
N ASP A 134 9.15 12.61 -21.23
CA ASP A 134 8.06 11.66 -21.14
C ASP A 134 7.88 11.18 -19.69
N ILE A 135 6.64 11.20 -19.22
CA ILE A 135 6.25 10.64 -17.93
C ILE A 135 5.00 9.80 -18.18
N GLN A 136 5.10 8.50 -17.94
CA GLN A 136 4.02 7.56 -18.19
C GLN A 136 3.65 6.78 -16.94
N LEU A 137 2.35 6.74 -16.62
CA LEU A 137 1.76 5.80 -15.70
C LEU A 137 1.42 4.51 -16.45
N GLN A 138 1.87 3.38 -15.94
CA GLN A 138 1.60 2.05 -16.48
C GLN A 138 1.00 1.19 -15.39
N ILE A 139 -0.10 0.50 -15.69
CA ILE A 139 -0.80 -0.40 -14.75
C ILE A 139 -1.05 -1.73 -15.46
N ASP A 140 -0.45 -2.81 -14.95
CA ASP A 140 -0.71 -4.16 -15.42
C ASP A 140 -1.85 -4.77 -14.59
N TYR A 141 -2.90 -5.24 -15.23
CA TYR A 141 -4.11 -5.71 -14.58
C TYR A 141 -4.69 -6.96 -15.26
N ALA A 142 -5.44 -7.74 -14.46
CA ALA A 142 -6.23 -8.86 -14.94
C ALA A 142 -7.50 -8.99 -14.07
N TRP A 143 -8.56 -8.33 -14.51
CA TRP A 143 -9.84 -8.37 -13.82
C TRP A 143 -10.48 -9.75 -13.94
N THR A 144 -10.95 -10.28 -12.82
CA THR A 144 -11.69 -11.53 -12.80
C THR A 144 -13.19 -11.25 -12.91
N ASP A 145 -13.71 -11.33 -14.12
CA ASP A 145 -15.15 -11.16 -14.38
C ASP A 145 -15.91 -12.42 -13.98
N ASN A 146 -16.68 -12.35 -12.90
CA ASN A 146 -17.47 -13.45 -12.38
C ASN A 146 -18.63 -12.93 -11.53
N ALA A 147 -19.84 -13.43 -11.76
CA ALA A 147 -21.04 -12.96 -11.08
C ALA A 147 -21.08 -13.25 -9.57
N THR A 148 -20.32 -14.22 -9.08
CA THR A 148 -20.37 -14.69 -7.68
C THR A 148 -19.09 -14.49 -6.89
N THR A 149 -17.94 -14.43 -7.57
CA THR A 149 -16.62 -14.36 -6.89
C THR A 149 -15.74 -13.23 -7.40
N GLY A 150 -16.17 -12.51 -8.41
CA GLY A 150 -15.38 -11.48 -9.07
C GLY A 150 -16.19 -10.23 -9.41
N PHE A 151 -15.70 -9.51 -10.40
CA PHE A 151 -16.32 -8.28 -10.89
C PHE A 151 -17.39 -8.54 -11.95
N ALA A 152 -18.26 -7.58 -12.19
CA ALA A 152 -19.09 -7.52 -13.38
C ALA A 152 -18.18 -7.23 -14.60
N SER A 153 -18.77 -7.14 -15.80
CA SER A 153 -17.99 -6.90 -17.03
C SER A 153 -17.04 -5.70 -16.89
N SER A 154 -15.77 -5.99 -16.58
CA SER A 154 -14.75 -4.98 -16.29
C SER A 154 -14.35 -4.16 -17.50
N SER A 155 -14.62 -4.65 -18.71
CA SER A 155 -14.44 -3.87 -19.94
C SER A 155 -15.26 -2.58 -19.98
N SER A 156 -16.32 -2.49 -19.18
CA SER A 156 -17.19 -1.29 -19.11
C SER A 156 -17.22 -0.63 -17.72
N ASN A 157 -16.90 -1.37 -16.67
CA ASN A 157 -17.09 -0.93 -15.28
C ASN A 157 -15.79 -0.56 -14.56
N ALA A 158 -14.65 -1.15 -14.96
CA ALA A 158 -13.38 -0.79 -14.37
C ALA A 158 -12.93 0.58 -14.87
N LYS A 159 -12.78 1.53 -13.95
CA LYS A 159 -12.48 2.93 -14.25
C LYS A 159 -11.32 3.45 -13.40
N ILE A 160 -10.66 4.47 -13.91
CA ILE A 160 -9.60 5.18 -13.22
C ILE A 160 -9.76 6.69 -13.34
N THR A 161 -9.61 7.38 -12.22
CA THR A 161 -9.48 8.84 -12.17
C THR A 161 -8.08 9.19 -11.69
N ILE A 162 -7.40 10.08 -12.40
CA ILE A 162 -6.03 10.51 -12.12
C ILE A 162 -6.05 11.99 -11.79
N THR A 163 -5.57 12.34 -10.60
CA THR A 163 -5.34 13.72 -10.18
C THR A 163 -3.88 13.92 -9.80
N ALA A 164 -3.41 15.14 -9.80
CA ALA A 164 -2.09 15.50 -9.32
C ALA A 164 -2.11 16.81 -8.55
N LYS A 165 -1.21 16.93 -7.59
CA LYS A 165 -0.88 18.20 -6.97
C LYS A 165 0.41 18.73 -7.57
N MET A 166 0.32 19.91 -8.16
CA MET A 166 1.45 20.60 -8.80
C MET A 166 1.80 21.88 -8.07
N LEU A 167 3.08 22.19 -8.02
CA LEU A 167 3.58 23.51 -7.64
C LEU A 167 3.93 24.28 -8.91
N GLU A 168 3.27 25.41 -9.12
CA GLU A 168 3.63 26.39 -10.14
C GLU A 168 4.62 27.39 -9.54
N PRO A 169 5.89 27.39 -9.97
CA PRO A 169 6.91 28.22 -9.39
C PRO A 169 6.72 29.70 -9.75
N THR A 170 6.99 30.59 -8.83
CA THR A 170 7.03 32.04 -9.06
C THR A 170 8.45 32.57 -9.28
N SER A 171 9.47 31.73 -9.12
CA SER A 171 10.88 32.03 -9.33
C SER A 171 11.51 31.07 -10.33
N ALA A 172 12.75 31.36 -10.75
CA ALA A 172 13.49 30.45 -11.63
C ALA A 172 13.59 29.04 -11.03
N PRO A 173 13.52 27.99 -11.87
CA PRO A 173 13.65 26.61 -11.44
C PRO A 173 14.95 26.37 -10.68
N VAL A 174 14.88 25.67 -9.56
CA VAL A 174 16.02 25.27 -8.75
C VAL A 174 16.13 23.74 -8.75
N PRO A 175 17.34 23.19 -8.57
CA PRO A 175 17.49 21.75 -8.35
C PRO A 175 16.67 21.31 -7.13
N THR A 176 16.02 20.19 -7.25
CA THR A 176 15.19 19.61 -6.19
C THR A 176 15.48 18.13 -6.06
N TYR A 177 15.11 17.57 -4.91
CA TYR A 177 15.08 16.14 -4.69
C TYR A 177 13.66 15.63 -4.92
N PHE A 178 13.52 14.35 -5.22
CA PHE A 178 12.24 13.69 -5.17
C PHE A 178 12.36 12.28 -4.63
N LEU A 179 11.28 11.76 -4.08
CA LEU A 179 11.20 10.40 -3.57
C LEU A 179 10.82 9.45 -4.71
N ALA A 180 11.59 8.39 -4.85
CA ALA A 180 11.31 7.25 -5.70
C ALA A 180 11.03 6.03 -4.83
N ARG A 181 10.08 5.18 -5.23
CA ARG A 181 9.75 3.94 -4.53
C ARG A 181 9.69 2.78 -5.49
N LYS A 182 10.36 1.70 -5.12
CA LYS A 182 10.37 0.50 -5.93
C LYS A 182 10.16 -0.72 -5.06
N GLN A 183 9.21 -1.57 -5.44
CA GLN A 183 9.17 -2.94 -4.93
C GLN A 183 10.30 -3.70 -5.62
N THR A 184 11.32 -4.04 -4.84
CA THR A 184 12.57 -4.63 -5.36
C THR A 184 12.58 -6.15 -5.24
N GLN A 185 11.73 -6.69 -4.39
CA GLN A 185 11.54 -8.12 -4.21
C GLN A 185 10.04 -8.44 -4.12
N ASN A 186 9.66 -9.52 -4.77
CA ASN A 186 8.41 -10.23 -4.62
C ASN A 186 8.77 -11.71 -4.79
N THR A 187 8.83 -12.45 -3.69
CA THR A 187 9.27 -13.84 -3.68
C THR A 187 8.53 -14.61 -2.59
N THR A 188 8.78 -15.92 -2.52
CA THR A 188 8.22 -16.76 -1.47
C THR A 188 9.34 -17.49 -0.72
N PHE A 189 9.22 -17.56 0.60
CA PHE A 189 10.04 -18.43 1.44
C PHE A 189 9.33 -19.76 1.63
N ALA A 190 10.03 -20.84 1.33
CA ALA A 190 9.55 -22.19 1.58
C ALA A 190 9.84 -22.63 3.02
N SER A 191 9.08 -23.59 3.54
CA SER A 191 9.29 -24.18 4.87
C SER A 191 10.67 -24.85 5.05
N THR A 192 11.32 -25.21 3.96
CA THR A 192 12.70 -25.74 3.97
C THR A 192 13.76 -24.74 4.44
N LEU A 193 13.41 -23.44 4.47
CA LEU A 193 14.28 -22.35 4.92
C LEU A 193 14.16 -22.06 6.41
N ASN A 194 13.28 -22.76 7.14
CA ASN A 194 13.07 -22.54 8.57
C ASN A 194 14.39 -22.59 9.36
N GLY A 195 14.60 -21.61 10.21
CA GLY A 195 15.80 -21.46 11.03
C GLY A 195 17.03 -20.94 10.30
N THR A 196 16.95 -20.66 8.99
CA THR A 196 18.10 -20.16 8.22
C THR A 196 18.05 -18.65 8.06
N GLN A 197 19.21 -18.04 7.82
CA GLN A 197 19.31 -16.65 7.37
C GLN A 197 19.32 -16.60 5.83
N GLN A 198 18.64 -15.61 5.28
CA GLN A 198 18.58 -15.38 3.83
C GLN A 198 19.14 -14.00 3.51
N ASP A 199 20.05 -13.91 2.54
CA ASP A 199 20.57 -12.63 2.06
C ASP A 199 19.69 -12.08 0.94
N ILE A 200 19.07 -10.93 1.17
CA ILE A 200 18.23 -10.22 0.20
C ILE A 200 18.95 -8.93 -0.16
N ASN A 201 19.35 -8.82 -1.42
CA ASN A 201 20.08 -7.66 -1.89
C ASN A 201 19.17 -6.44 -2.02
N LEU A 202 19.60 -5.34 -1.45
CA LEU A 202 19.05 -4.01 -1.63
C LEU A 202 19.79 -3.30 -2.78
N PRO A 203 19.16 -2.30 -3.43
CA PRO A 203 19.79 -1.64 -4.57
C PRO A 203 21.06 -0.89 -4.17
N VAL A 204 22.13 -1.08 -4.95
CA VAL A 204 23.41 -0.38 -4.82
C VAL A 204 23.89 0.11 -6.19
N GLY A 205 24.78 1.09 -6.21
CA GLY A 205 25.41 1.60 -7.41
C GLY A 205 24.75 2.87 -7.99
N ALA A 206 25.32 3.37 -9.07
CA ALA A 206 24.89 4.58 -9.73
C ALA A 206 23.43 4.49 -10.19
N GLY A 207 22.69 5.59 -10.04
CA GLY A 207 21.26 5.65 -10.39
C GLY A 207 20.29 5.26 -9.28
N ASN A 208 20.78 4.74 -8.14
CA ASN A 208 19.93 4.32 -7.03
C ASN A 208 19.71 5.40 -5.96
N GLY A 209 20.33 6.57 -6.05
CA GLY A 209 20.14 7.67 -5.09
C GLY A 209 20.58 7.32 -3.65
N LEU A 210 19.91 7.93 -2.68
CA LEU A 210 20.13 7.65 -1.26
C LEU A 210 18.96 6.79 -0.75
N VAL A 211 19.24 5.63 -0.14
CA VAL A 211 18.18 4.85 0.50
C VAL A 211 17.79 5.52 1.81
N ARG A 212 16.56 6.00 1.87
CA ARG A 212 16.00 6.70 3.03
C ARG A 212 15.39 5.70 4.01
N ARG A 213 14.59 4.78 3.50
CA ARG A 213 13.94 3.71 4.28
C ARG A 213 13.48 2.59 3.35
N PHE A 214 13.11 1.48 3.94
CA PHE A 214 12.41 0.43 3.20
C PHE A 214 11.44 -0.31 4.11
N MET A 215 10.37 -0.81 3.51
CA MET A 215 9.38 -1.67 4.15
C MET A 215 9.64 -3.11 3.76
N ALA A 216 9.78 -3.98 4.76
CA ALA A 216 9.75 -5.42 4.57
C ALA A 216 8.37 -5.96 4.96
N HIS A 217 7.81 -6.82 4.13
CA HIS A 217 6.53 -7.47 4.34
C HIS A 217 6.67 -8.97 4.20
N VAL A 218 6.09 -9.71 5.13
CA VAL A 218 6.09 -11.17 5.09
C VAL A 218 4.72 -11.71 5.51
N TYR A 219 4.10 -12.51 4.68
CA TYR A 219 2.77 -13.04 4.91
C TYR A 219 2.69 -14.54 4.66
N GLU A 220 2.17 -15.28 5.62
CA GLU A 220 1.74 -16.67 5.47
C GLU A 220 0.29 -16.80 5.90
N ALA A 221 -0.55 -17.40 5.06
CA ALA A 221 -1.97 -17.60 5.35
C ALA A 221 -2.18 -18.38 6.65
N ALA A 222 -3.16 -17.95 7.44
CA ALA A 222 -3.53 -18.56 8.74
C ALA A 222 -2.42 -18.54 9.81
N LYS A 223 -1.36 -17.77 9.64
CA LYS A 223 -0.31 -17.58 10.65
C LYS A 223 -0.39 -16.20 11.29
N GLN A 224 0.06 -16.15 12.55
CA GLN A 224 0.24 -14.88 13.24
C GLN A 224 1.44 -14.12 12.69
N ASP A 225 1.34 -12.81 12.74
CA ASP A 225 2.43 -11.92 12.41
C ASP A 225 3.68 -12.17 13.28
N GLY A 226 4.86 -12.06 12.67
CA GLY A 226 6.15 -12.30 13.33
C GLY A 226 6.50 -13.77 13.57
N VAL A 227 5.78 -14.70 12.94
CA VAL A 227 6.11 -16.14 13.01
C VAL A 227 7.01 -16.52 11.84
N ALA A 228 6.77 -15.99 10.66
CA ALA A 228 7.55 -16.31 9.46
C ALA A 228 8.95 -15.69 9.45
N ILE A 229 9.15 -14.54 10.12
CA ILE A 229 10.49 -13.96 10.38
C ILE A 229 10.61 -13.68 11.87
N THR A 230 11.70 -14.13 12.49
CA THR A 230 11.95 -13.92 13.91
C THR A 230 12.86 -12.72 14.17
N ASN A 231 13.97 -12.67 13.45
CA ASN A 231 14.98 -11.62 13.57
C ASN A 231 15.40 -11.15 12.18
N TYR A 232 15.99 -9.98 12.11
CA TYR A 232 16.64 -9.52 10.89
C TYR A 232 17.85 -8.65 11.19
N GLU A 233 18.71 -8.55 10.20
CA GLU A 233 19.87 -7.68 10.17
C GLU A 233 19.86 -6.86 8.88
N VAL A 234 20.36 -5.63 8.95
CA VAL A 234 20.65 -4.80 7.78
C VAL A 234 22.16 -4.60 7.74
N VAL A 235 22.77 -5.05 6.67
CA VAL A 235 24.24 -5.17 6.58
C VAL A 235 24.75 -4.42 5.36
N LEU A 236 25.78 -3.61 5.57
CA LEU A 236 26.50 -2.87 4.54
C LEU A 236 27.89 -3.50 4.36
N ASN A 237 28.31 -3.73 3.13
CA ASN A 237 29.62 -4.29 2.79
C ASN A 237 29.95 -5.60 3.54
N ASP A 238 28.91 -6.42 3.79
CA ASP A 238 28.98 -7.72 4.47
C ASP A 238 29.55 -7.70 5.91
N SER A 239 29.93 -6.55 6.43
CA SER A 239 30.62 -6.42 7.73
C SER A 239 30.05 -5.33 8.64
N VAL A 240 29.39 -4.32 8.10
CA VAL A 240 28.84 -3.21 8.88
C VAL A 240 27.36 -3.43 9.15
N TYR A 241 27.03 -3.75 10.39
CA TYR A 241 25.64 -3.93 10.82
C TYR A 241 25.02 -2.56 11.12
N LEU A 242 24.05 -2.15 10.31
CA LEU A 242 23.30 -0.89 10.48
C LEU A 242 22.12 -1.07 11.44
N VAL A 243 21.44 -2.20 11.33
CA VAL A 243 20.29 -2.56 12.17
C VAL A 243 20.39 -4.04 12.51
N LYS A 244 20.05 -4.39 13.74
CA LYS A 244 19.84 -5.76 14.20
C LYS A 244 18.68 -5.76 15.18
N SER A 245 17.60 -6.44 14.84
CA SER A 245 16.38 -6.42 15.65
C SER A 245 15.60 -7.72 15.53
N THR A 246 14.65 -7.90 16.43
CA THR A 246 13.58 -8.89 16.26
C THR A 246 12.43 -8.26 15.48
N TRP A 247 11.70 -9.08 14.73
CA TRP A 247 10.55 -8.60 13.95
C TRP A 247 9.52 -7.86 14.84
N ARG A 248 9.17 -8.48 15.98
CA ARG A 248 8.20 -7.91 16.91
C ARG A 248 8.68 -6.61 17.59
N ALA A 249 9.97 -6.50 17.92
CA ALA A 249 10.50 -5.26 18.49
C ALA A 249 10.39 -4.11 17.50
N SER A 250 10.70 -4.36 16.22
CA SER A 250 10.56 -3.36 15.17
C SER A 250 9.12 -2.96 14.93
N GLN A 251 8.19 -3.92 14.93
CA GLN A 251 6.77 -3.58 14.82
C GLN A 251 6.26 -2.74 15.99
N THR A 252 6.77 -2.98 17.20
CA THR A 252 6.45 -2.15 18.37
C THR A 252 7.00 -0.73 18.21
N GLU A 253 8.19 -0.60 17.68
CA GLU A 253 8.78 0.69 17.36
C GLU A 253 8.00 1.42 16.26
N ASP A 254 7.62 0.72 15.20
CA ASP A 254 6.75 1.24 14.14
C ASP A 254 5.39 1.71 14.69
N GLN A 255 4.82 0.95 15.63
CA GLN A 255 3.57 1.31 16.29
C GLN A 255 3.69 2.63 17.04
N ASN A 256 4.81 2.84 17.73
CA ASN A 256 5.06 4.08 18.46
C ASN A 256 5.34 5.26 17.52
N ARG A 257 6.04 5.01 16.42
CA ARG A 257 6.46 6.07 15.47
C ARG A 257 5.37 6.45 14.45
N TYR A 258 4.64 5.46 13.95
CA TYR A 258 3.72 5.63 12.82
C TYR A 258 2.25 5.33 13.16
N ASN A 259 1.93 5.13 14.42
CA ASN A 259 0.60 4.65 14.85
C ASN A 259 0.21 3.30 14.21
N ALA A 260 1.19 2.48 13.90
CA ALA A 260 1.02 1.22 13.22
C ALA A 260 0.61 0.12 14.20
N SER A 261 -0.64 -0.25 14.27
CA SER A 261 -1.08 -1.42 15.06
C SER A 261 -1.32 -2.67 14.19
N VAL A 262 -1.34 -3.84 14.84
CA VAL A 262 -1.34 -5.15 14.17
C VAL A 262 -2.76 -5.71 14.05
N LEU A 263 -3.72 -4.96 13.54
CA LEU A 263 -5.04 -5.52 13.19
C LEU A 263 -5.08 -5.93 11.72
N LYS A 264 -5.60 -7.11 11.42
CA LYS A 264 -5.25 -7.84 10.22
C LYS A 264 -6.36 -7.88 9.17
N ALA A 265 -7.37 -8.63 9.37
CA ALA A 265 -8.54 -8.66 8.52
C ALA A 265 -9.78 -8.64 9.40
N VAL A 266 -10.75 -7.85 9.03
CA VAL A 266 -12.02 -7.77 9.74
C VAL A 266 -13.12 -8.13 8.76
N THR A 267 -13.88 -9.16 9.10
CA THR A 267 -15.08 -9.53 8.35
C THR A 267 -16.29 -9.32 9.24
N VAL A 268 -17.25 -8.58 8.76
CA VAL A 268 -18.55 -8.42 9.43
C VAL A 268 -19.61 -9.14 8.61
N VAL A 269 -20.25 -10.11 9.21
CA VAL A 269 -21.37 -10.85 8.60
C VAL A 269 -22.66 -10.33 9.22
N LYS A 270 -23.54 -9.78 8.39
CA LYS A 270 -24.88 -9.38 8.81
C LYS A 270 -25.80 -10.59 8.99
N ALA A 271 -26.88 -10.38 9.73
CA ALA A 271 -27.92 -11.42 9.94
C ALA A 271 -28.62 -11.87 8.63
N ASP A 272 -28.63 -11.04 7.60
CA ASP A 272 -29.15 -11.34 6.26
C ASP A 272 -28.14 -12.08 5.35
N GLY A 273 -26.94 -12.36 5.85
CA GLY A 273 -25.88 -13.05 5.12
C GLY A 273 -24.94 -12.13 4.33
N GLU A 274 -25.20 -10.83 4.26
CA GLU A 274 -24.24 -9.91 3.65
C GLU A 274 -22.93 -9.87 4.43
N THR A 275 -21.84 -9.89 3.70
CA THR A 275 -20.50 -9.89 4.27
C THR A 275 -19.74 -8.65 3.86
N TYR A 276 -19.17 -7.96 4.84
CA TYR A 276 -18.25 -6.85 4.63
C TYR A 276 -16.87 -7.28 5.10
N ALA A 277 -15.89 -7.21 4.25
CA ALA A 277 -14.51 -7.55 4.58
C ALA A 277 -13.58 -6.37 4.32
N SER A 278 -12.67 -6.13 5.25
CA SER A 278 -11.53 -5.27 5.02
C SER A 278 -10.28 -5.96 5.56
N ARG A 279 -9.28 -6.08 4.73
CA ARG A 279 -8.00 -6.68 5.16
C ARG A 279 -7.13 -5.70 5.90
N VAL A 280 -7.27 -4.43 5.61
CA VAL A 280 -6.50 -3.36 6.25
C VAL A 280 -7.25 -2.05 6.08
N GLY A 281 -7.37 -1.27 7.15
CA GLY A 281 -7.91 0.05 7.07
C GLY A 281 -9.23 0.23 7.81
N ARG A 282 -10.10 1.00 7.24
CA ARG A 282 -11.34 1.44 7.82
C ARG A 282 -12.51 0.65 7.22
N LEU A 283 -13.27 -0.03 8.06
CA LEU A 283 -14.50 -0.70 7.66
C LEU A 283 -15.69 0.02 8.29
N LEU A 284 -16.62 0.44 7.45
CA LEU A 284 -17.95 0.88 7.85
C LEU A 284 -18.97 -0.15 7.36
N ALA A 285 -19.46 -0.97 8.26
CA ALA A 285 -20.48 -1.95 7.95
C ALA A 285 -21.83 -1.49 8.51
N PRO A 286 -22.86 -1.31 7.68
CA PRO A 286 -24.20 -1.09 8.18
C PRO A 286 -24.70 -2.37 8.86
N ILE A 287 -25.17 -2.25 10.10
CA ILE A 287 -25.75 -3.34 10.85
C ILE A 287 -27.21 -3.01 11.10
N SER A 288 -28.14 -3.82 10.61
CA SER A 288 -29.53 -3.71 10.97
C SER A 288 -29.71 -4.29 12.37
N VAL A 289 -30.09 -3.43 13.31
CA VAL A 289 -30.35 -3.86 14.70
C VAL A 289 -31.87 -3.97 14.86
N PRO A 290 -32.41 -5.18 15.12
CA PRO A 290 -33.83 -5.33 15.43
C PRO A 290 -34.17 -4.57 16.71
N SER A 291 -35.35 -3.97 16.76
CA SER A 291 -35.81 -3.18 17.91
C SER A 291 -36.16 -4.02 19.15
N VAL A 292 -36.33 -5.32 19.01
CA VAL A 292 -36.80 -6.22 20.07
C VAL A 292 -35.99 -7.52 20.09
N GLY A 293 -35.43 -7.89 21.22
CA GLY A 293 -34.75 -9.15 21.49
C GLY A 293 -33.32 -9.01 22.02
N ASP A 294 -32.78 -10.10 22.54
CA ASP A 294 -31.39 -10.15 23.01
C ASP A 294 -30.44 -10.03 21.80
N ARG A 295 -29.54 -9.09 21.89
CA ARG A 295 -28.55 -8.76 20.85
C ARG A 295 -27.21 -9.31 21.28
N SER A 296 -26.57 -10.08 20.45
CA SER A 296 -25.20 -10.51 20.69
C SER A 296 -24.32 -10.21 19.49
N LEU A 297 -23.18 -9.60 19.75
CA LEU A 297 -22.09 -9.48 18.79
C LEU A 297 -21.07 -10.57 19.14
N GLY A 298 -21.06 -11.65 18.38
CA GLY A 298 -20.06 -12.69 18.50
C GLY A 298 -18.79 -12.29 17.73
N ALA A 299 -17.63 -12.43 18.36
CA ALA A 299 -16.35 -12.26 17.71
C ALA A 299 -15.61 -13.60 17.69
N THR A 300 -15.20 -14.05 16.52
CA THR A 300 -14.34 -15.23 16.37
C THR A 300 -13.03 -14.83 15.72
N VAL A 301 -11.92 -15.35 16.24
CA VAL A 301 -10.59 -15.17 15.68
C VAL A 301 -10.16 -16.49 15.05
N ALA A 302 -9.94 -16.49 13.75
CA ALA A 302 -9.40 -17.63 13.02
C ALA A 302 -8.15 -17.17 12.25
N GLY A 303 -6.98 -17.58 12.73
CA GLY A 303 -5.70 -17.12 12.17
C GLY A 303 -5.58 -15.60 12.28
N ASP A 304 -5.58 -14.93 11.14
CA ASP A 304 -5.43 -13.47 11.04
C ASP A 304 -6.73 -12.72 10.88
N THR A 305 -7.86 -13.44 10.77
CA THR A 305 -9.17 -12.88 10.51
C THR A 305 -9.95 -12.78 11.80
N LEU A 306 -10.36 -11.57 12.14
CA LEU A 306 -11.36 -11.31 13.17
C LEU A 306 -12.73 -11.22 12.49
N THR A 307 -13.59 -12.20 12.76
CA THR A 307 -14.95 -12.22 12.22
C THR A 307 -15.92 -11.78 13.30
N PHE A 308 -16.68 -10.75 13.03
CA PHE A 308 -17.82 -10.35 13.82
C PHE A 308 -19.10 -10.93 13.22
N ALA A 309 -19.76 -11.81 13.93
CA ALA A 309 -21.10 -12.28 13.59
C ALA A 309 -22.11 -11.59 14.49
N TYR A 310 -23.03 -10.88 13.91
CA TYR A 310 -24.17 -10.32 14.62
C TYR A 310 -25.32 -11.32 14.58
N ALA A 311 -25.66 -11.89 15.71
CA ALA A 311 -26.77 -12.80 15.84
C ALA A 311 -27.93 -12.17 16.63
N VAL A 312 -29.13 -12.33 16.14
CA VAL A 312 -30.36 -12.01 16.86
C VAL A 312 -30.91 -13.29 17.45
N ALA A 313 -31.02 -13.34 18.77
CA ALA A 313 -31.47 -14.54 19.49
C ALA A 313 -32.96 -14.86 19.32
N ASN A 314 -33.74 -14.04 18.62
CA ASN A 314 -35.17 -14.31 18.46
C ASN A 314 -35.67 -13.99 17.04
N THR A 315 -36.19 -14.99 16.37
CA THR A 315 -36.59 -15.02 14.95
C THR A 315 -37.99 -14.43 14.69
N GLY A 316 -38.51 -13.61 15.58
CA GLY A 316 -39.85 -13.05 15.41
C GLY A 316 -39.83 -11.57 15.06
N VAL A 317 -39.95 -11.24 13.80
CA VAL A 317 -40.19 -9.91 13.24
C VAL A 317 -38.93 -9.11 12.98
N ALA A 318 -38.51 -9.11 11.72
CA ALA A 318 -37.64 -8.05 11.21
C ALA A 318 -38.40 -6.71 11.27
N ASP A 319 -37.98 -5.80 12.11
CA ASP A 319 -38.48 -4.43 12.11
C ASP A 319 -37.81 -3.68 10.96
N ALA A 320 -38.55 -3.52 9.88
CA ALA A 320 -38.10 -2.79 8.71
C ALA A 320 -37.95 -1.26 8.98
N THR A 321 -38.26 -0.81 10.19
CA THR A 321 -38.24 0.61 10.56
C THR A 321 -37.09 0.96 11.53
N ALA A 322 -36.25 -0.02 11.92
CA ALA A 322 -35.11 0.27 12.76
C ALA A 322 -34.06 1.11 12.00
N ASP A 323 -33.63 2.21 12.60
CA ASP A 323 -32.54 3.00 12.08
C ASP A 323 -31.27 2.13 11.86
N PRO A 324 -30.61 2.22 10.71
CA PRO A 324 -29.42 1.43 10.46
C PRO A 324 -28.33 1.79 11.48
N GLN A 325 -27.88 0.79 12.20
CA GLN A 325 -26.71 0.91 13.07
C GLN A 325 -25.46 0.64 12.21
N TYR A 326 -24.37 1.32 12.53
CA TYR A 326 -23.11 1.16 11.83
C TYR A 326 -22.06 0.61 12.79
N LEU A 327 -21.41 -0.48 12.43
CA LEU A 327 -20.18 -0.93 13.07
C LEU A 327 -19.01 -0.25 12.38
N PHE A 328 -18.37 0.64 13.11
CA PHE A 328 -17.17 1.31 12.67
C PHE A 328 -15.96 0.59 13.27
N LEU A 329 -15.12 0.04 12.40
CA LEU A 329 -13.88 -0.60 12.78
C LEU A 329 -12.75 0.13 12.07
N GLU A 330 -11.84 0.67 12.84
CA GLU A 330 -10.63 1.28 12.34
C GLU A 330 -9.44 0.44 12.77
N SER A 331 -8.73 -0.11 11.79
CA SER A 331 -7.44 -0.74 12.02
C SER A 331 -6.36 0.32 11.86
N THR A 332 -5.56 0.50 12.88
CA THR A 332 -4.38 1.35 12.83
C THR A 332 -3.17 0.44 12.69
N GLY A 333 -2.67 0.21 11.46
CA GLY A 333 -1.46 -0.56 11.31
C GLY A 333 -1.25 -1.23 9.97
N VAL A 334 -0.04 -1.70 9.79
CA VAL A 334 0.37 -2.46 8.62
C VAL A 334 0.74 -3.87 9.09
N PRO A 335 -0.20 -4.82 9.00
CA PRO A 335 0.08 -6.19 9.42
C PRO A 335 1.18 -6.80 8.57
N TYR A 336 1.95 -7.70 9.17
CA TYR A 336 3.04 -8.45 8.51
C TYR A 336 4.15 -7.60 7.94
N SER A 337 4.25 -6.35 8.33
CA SER A 337 5.24 -5.41 7.81
C SER A 337 6.04 -4.77 8.92
N THR A 338 7.26 -4.36 8.59
CA THR A 338 8.07 -3.47 9.42
C THR A 338 8.78 -2.45 8.54
N MET A 339 8.95 -1.24 9.06
CA MET A 339 9.67 -0.15 8.41
C MET A 339 11.07 -0.02 8.98
N ILE A 340 12.06 -0.10 8.12
CA ILE A 340 13.45 0.18 8.46
C ILE A 340 13.80 1.58 7.93
N ASP A 341 14.00 2.50 8.83
CA ASP A 341 14.12 3.92 8.55
C ASP A 341 15.50 4.46 8.96
N PHE A 342 16.18 5.10 8.01
CA PHE A 342 17.49 5.74 8.22
C PHE A 342 17.40 7.26 8.18
N GLY A 343 16.53 7.80 7.35
CA GLY A 343 16.58 9.22 6.98
C GLY A 343 15.27 9.99 7.01
N THR A 344 14.19 9.45 7.60
CA THR A 344 12.90 10.18 7.63
C THR A 344 13.00 11.45 8.48
N GLU A 345 13.66 11.41 9.63
CA GLU A 345 13.85 12.56 10.49
C GLU A 345 14.97 13.51 10.00
N ASN A 346 16.00 12.93 9.40
CA ASN A 346 17.13 13.68 8.85
C ASN A 346 17.67 12.94 7.62
N ILE A 347 17.49 13.54 6.44
CA ILE A 347 17.95 12.97 5.17
C ILE A 347 19.46 12.72 5.14
N GLY A 348 20.23 13.44 5.92
CA GLY A 348 21.67 13.22 6.07
C GLY A 348 22.04 11.84 6.62
N ASN A 349 21.11 11.16 7.28
CA ASN A 349 21.28 9.79 7.77
C ASN A 349 20.94 8.73 6.73
N SER A 350 20.38 9.09 5.57
CA SER A 350 20.08 8.16 4.47
C SER A 350 21.36 7.48 3.99
N ILE A 351 21.22 6.20 3.60
CA ILE A 351 22.36 5.40 3.17
C ILE A 351 22.76 5.78 1.74
N ASN A 352 23.95 6.29 1.56
CA ASN A 352 24.49 6.61 0.23
C ASN A 352 24.97 5.35 -0.47
N VAL A 353 24.08 4.69 -1.21
CA VAL A 353 24.36 3.47 -1.95
C VAL A 353 25.07 3.70 -3.30
N THR A 354 25.23 4.96 -3.71
CA THR A 354 25.97 5.32 -4.94
C THR A 354 27.47 5.51 -4.70
N ALA A 355 27.89 5.56 -3.43
CA ALA A 355 29.30 5.70 -3.10
C ALA A 355 30.10 4.50 -3.61
N PRO A 356 31.27 4.72 -4.25
CA PRO A 356 32.10 3.61 -4.77
C PRO A 356 32.57 2.64 -3.70
N THR A 357 32.53 3.04 -2.45
CA THR A 357 32.90 2.22 -1.28
C THR A 357 31.78 1.26 -0.84
N VAL A 358 30.56 1.45 -1.36
CA VAL A 358 29.45 0.56 -1.08
C VAL A 358 29.36 -0.53 -2.15
N THR A 359 29.76 -1.73 -1.79
CA THR A 359 29.79 -2.89 -2.68
C THR A 359 28.61 -3.83 -2.48
N SER A 360 28.01 -3.83 -1.28
CA SER A 360 26.81 -4.59 -0.98
C SER A 360 25.95 -3.89 0.08
N PHE A 361 24.64 -4.04 -0.06
CA PHE A 361 23.66 -3.61 0.91
C PHE A 361 22.59 -4.68 0.99
N LYS A 362 22.36 -5.26 2.18
CA LYS A 362 21.54 -6.44 2.33
C LYS A 362 20.55 -6.31 3.49
N PHE A 363 19.35 -6.78 3.27
CA PHE A 363 18.42 -7.18 4.32
C PHE A 363 18.57 -8.68 4.56
N ARG A 364 18.81 -9.08 5.80
CA ARG A 364 19.12 -10.47 6.17
C ARG A 364 18.14 -10.97 7.23
N PRO A 365 16.95 -11.48 6.83
CA PRO A 365 16.01 -12.08 7.75
C PRO A 365 16.45 -13.46 8.20
N THR A 366 16.13 -13.79 9.46
CA THR A 366 16.13 -15.18 9.96
C THR A 366 14.73 -15.72 9.81
N ILE A 367 14.58 -16.74 8.97
CA ILE A 367 13.28 -17.36 8.70
C ILE A 367 12.82 -18.10 9.96
N GLY A 368 11.60 -17.83 10.38
CA GLY A 368 10.96 -18.46 11.53
C GLY A 368 10.30 -19.78 11.19
N THR A 369 9.06 -19.97 11.61
CA THR A 369 8.32 -21.21 11.35
C THR A 369 7.31 -20.98 10.21
N ILE A 370 7.65 -21.46 9.03
CA ILE A 370 6.78 -21.48 7.84
C ILE A 370 6.24 -22.91 7.69
N THR A 371 4.93 -23.04 7.46
CA THR A 371 4.29 -24.36 7.28
C THR A 371 4.28 -24.80 5.83
N SER A 372 4.03 -23.89 4.92
CA SER A 372 4.00 -24.17 3.47
C SER A 372 4.90 -23.19 2.71
N SER A 373 4.45 -21.97 2.56
CA SER A 373 5.19 -20.88 1.93
C SER A 373 4.73 -19.55 2.53
N ALA A 374 5.67 -18.62 2.69
CA ALA A 374 5.41 -17.25 3.08
C ALA A 374 5.77 -16.31 1.95
N GLU A 375 4.86 -15.44 1.60
CA GLU A 375 5.10 -14.35 0.65
C GLU A 375 6.01 -13.31 1.29
N PHE A 376 7.01 -12.85 0.55
CA PHE A 376 7.94 -11.82 0.98
C PHE A 376 8.05 -10.71 -0.05
N ASP A 377 7.81 -9.48 0.40
CA ASP A 377 7.92 -8.27 -0.40
C ASP A 377 8.86 -7.26 0.25
N LEU A 378 9.57 -6.52 -0.58
CA LEU A 378 10.44 -5.45 -0.16
C LEU A 378 10.19 -4.19 -1.01
N VAL A 379 9.82 -3.10 -0.36
CA VAL A 379 9.63 -1.80 -1.00
C VAL A 379 10.66 -0.82 -0.49
N VAL A 380 11.52 -0.34 -1.39
CA VAL A 380 12.61 0.60 -1.07
C VAL A 380 12.23 2.01 -1.48
N GLU A 381 12.40 2.96 -0.57
CA GLU A 381 12.26 4.39 -0.83
C GLU A 381 13.64 5.04 -0.90
N GLN A 382 13.85 5.76 -1.99
CA GLN A 382 15.11 6.41 -2.32
C GLN A 382 14.89 7.91 -2.55
N VAL A 383 15.90 8.69 -2.20
CA VAL A 383 15.98 10.10 -2.56
C VAL A 383 16.79 10.23 -3.82
N MET A 384 16.16 10.75 -4.85
CA MET A 384 16.79 11.02 -6.15
C MET A 384 17.18 12.49 -6.22
N LEU A 385 18.40 12.75 -6.70
CA LEU A 385 18.92 14.08 -6.99
C LEU A 385 18.94 14.29 -8.50
N LEU A 386 18.45 15.44 -8.96
CA LEU A 386 18.45 15.84 -10.38
C LEU A 386 19.31 17.08 -10.63
#